data_ed22244292b98fcb38b5744da1d402c6
#
_entry.id   ed22244292b98fcb38b5744da1d402c6
#
_cell.length_a   1.000
_cell.length_b   1.000
_cell.length_c   1.000
_cell.angle_alpha   90.00
_cell.angle_beta   90.00
_cell.angle_gamma   90.00
#
_symmetry.space_group_name_H-M   'P 1'
#
loop_
_entity.id
_entity.type
_entity.pdbx_description
1 polymer ?
#
loop_
_entity_poly.entity_id
_entity_poly.type
_entity_poly.pdbx_seq_one_letter_code
_entity_poly.pdbx_strand_id
1 'polypeptide(L)'
;PDDVVQITRAFGLATKAHKRQHSVNKYEHYIGHSLRVALILAEELKIHDTDLICAALLHDAQIPDDDLKEFGERVYSTLRAIDSWAKEKASEEYFASMTKASKDTRYIKLAERLDDIRSMKGQSFKDKVTRYKEETQKYVVPIAIATDDKLAFKLSVALYELK
;
A
#
# COMPACT_ATOMS: atom_id res chain seq x y z
N PRO A 1 -10.58 -21.74 -6.33
CA PRO A 1 -11.74 -21.06 -6.93
C PRO A 1 -12.22 -19.89 -6.09
N ASP A 2 -12.38 -20.09 -4.77
CA ASP A 2 -12.85 -19.01 -3.88
C ASP A 2 -11.86 -17.84 -3.82
N ASP A 3 -10.57 -18.13 -3.87
CA ASP A 3 -9.52 -17.11 -3.87
C ASP A 3 -9.59 -16.24 -5.11
N VAL A 4 -9.79 -16.87 -6.28
CA VAL A 4 -9.92 -16.14 -7.53
C VAL A 4 -11.18 -15.27 -7.52
N VAL A 5 -12.28 -15.80 -6.98
CA VAL A 5 -13.54 -15.05 -6.87
C VAL A 5 -13.35 -13.84 -5.97
N GLN A 6 -12.74 -13.99 -4.81
CA GLN A 6 -12.53 -12.88 -3.87
C GLN A 6 -11.61 -11.82 -4.44
N ILE A 7 -10.51 -12.20 -5.06
CA ILE A 7 -9.58 -11.25 -5.67
C ILE A 7 -10.25 -10.50 -6.83
N THR A 8 -11.01 -11.21 -7.66
CA THR A 8 -11.74 -10.61 -8.76
C THR A 8 -12.77 -9.60 -8.25
N ARG A 9 -13.49 -9.94 -7.19
CA ARG A 9 -14.47 -9.04 -6.56
C ARG A 9 -13.79 -7.79 -6.00
N ALA A 10 -12.66 -7.97 -5.31
CA ALA A 10 -11.90 -6.86 -4.75
C ALA A 10 -11.45 -5.90 -5.85
N PHE A 11 -10.88 -6.44 -6.91
CA PHE A 11 -10.45 -5.64 -8.06
C PHE A 11 -11.62 -4.91 -8.71
N GLY A 12 -12.73 -5.59 -8.90
CA GLY A 12 -13.95 -4.99 -9.49
C GLY A 12 -14.49 -3.84 -8.65
N LEU A 13 -14.55 -4.00 -7.33
CA LEU A 13 -14.99 -2.94 -6.41
C LEU A 13 -14.04 -1.75 -6.44
N ALA A 14 -12.74 -2.00 -6.40
CA ALA A 14 -11.74 -0.93 -6.46
C ALA A 14 -11.84 -0.15 -7.77
N THR A 15 -11.95 -0.85 -8.88
CA THR A 15 -12.10 -0.24 -10.22
C THR A 15 -13.34 0.66 -10.27
N LYS A 16 -14.46 0.12 -9.82
CA LYS A 16 -15.74 0.85 -9.83
C LYS A 16 -15.67 2.10 -8.94
N ALA A 17 -15.09 1.98 -7.76
CA ALA A 17 -14.95 3.09 -6.82
C ALA A 17 -14.06 4.20 -7.40
N HIS A 18 -12.93 3.85 -7.99
CA HIS A 18 -12.02 4.84 -8.59
C HIS A 18 -12.65 5.53 -9.79
N LYS A 19 -13.43 4.81 -10.59
CA LYS A 19 -14.15 5.40 -11.73
C LYS A 19 -15.18 6.45 -11.29
N ARG A 20 -15.84 6.23 -10.17
CA ARG A 20 -16.81 7.17 -9.64
C ARG A 20 -16.18 8.43 -9.04
N GLN A 21 -14.97 8.30 -8.48
CA GLN A 21 -14.34 9.34 -7.67
C GLN A 21 -13.39 10.22 -8.45
N HIS A 22 -12.87 9.75 -9.58
CA HIS A 22 -11.77 10.39 -10.27
C HIS A 22 -12.03 10.57 -11.76
N SER A 23 -11.32 11.53 -12.36
CA SER A 23 -11.24 11.67 -13.81
C SER A 23 -10.56 10.44 -14.41
N VAL A 24 -10.68 10.25 -15.73
CA VAL A 24 -10.10 9.11 -16.41
C VAL A 24 -8.60 8.95 -16.11
N ASN A 25 -7.83 10.04 -16.17
CA ASN A 25 -6.38 9.99 -15.93
C ASN A 25 -6.06 9.61 -14.49
N LYS A 26 -6.81 10.16 -13.52
CA LYS A 26 -6.62 9.82 -12.10
C LYS A 26 -7.05 8.41 -11.79
N TYR A 27 -8.12 7.93 -12.43
CA TYR A 27 -8.58 6.56 -12.28
C TYR A 27 -7.47 5.57 -12.65
N GLU A 28 -6.82 5.77 -13.79
CA GLU A 28 -5.73 4.90 -14.24
C GLU A 28 -4.56 4.92 -13.26
N HIS A 29 -4.24 6.09 -12.73
CA HIS A 29 -3.18 6.24 -11.73
C HIS A 29 -3.48 5.43 -10.46
N TYR A 30 -4.68 5.58 -9.90
CA TYR A 30 -5.04 4.90 -8.66
C TYR A 30 -5.17 3.40 -8.81
N ILE A 31 -5.81 2.93 -9.87
CA ILE A 31 -5.95 1.48 -10.08
C ILE A 31 -4.60 0.85 -10.41
N GLY A 32 -3.75 1.54 -11.15
CA GLY A 32 -2.40 1.07 -11.43
C GLY A 32 -1.58 0.93 -10.17
N HIS A 33 -1.63 1.91 -9.27
CA HIS A 33 -0.94 1.87 -7.99
C HIS A 33 -1.42 0.68 -7.14
N SER A 34 -2.72 0.51 -6.99
CA SER A 34 -3.29 -0.60 -6.22
C SER A 34 -2.88 -1.95 -6.78
N LEU A 35 -2.87 -2.11 -8.10
CA LEU A 35 -2.42 -3.34 -8.76
C LEU A 35 -0.93 -3.59 -8.50
N ARG A 36 -0.10 -2.58 -8.59
CA ARG A 36 1.35 -2.73 -8.37
C ARG A 36 1.64 -3.09 -6.91
N VAL A 37 0.91 -2.50 -5.96
CA VAL A 37 1.05 -2.87 -4.53
C VAL A 37 0.70 -4.35 -4.34
N ALA A 38 -0.41 -4.81 -4.91
CA ALA A 38 -0.80 -6.21 -4.83
C ALA A 38 0.24 -7.13 -5.49
N LEU A 39 0.80 -6.72 -6.63
CA LEU A 39 1.84 -7.49 -7.32
C LEU A 39 3.16 -7.55 -6.56
N ILE A 40 3.54 -6.49 -5.86
CA ILE A 40 4.71 -6.51 -4.99
C ILE A 40 4.54 -7.63 -3.95
N LEU A 41 3.39 -7.68 -3.31
CA LEU A 41 3.12 -8.71 -2.29
C LEU A 41 3.07 -10.11 -2.89
N ALA A 42 2.30 -10.30 -3.96
CA ALA A 42 2.05 -11.63 -4.52
C ALA A 42 3.22 -12.17 -5.35
N GLU A 43 3.80 -11.34 -6.21
CA GLU A 43 4.81 -11.77 -7.17
C GLU A 43 6.24 -11.57 -6.66
N GLU A 44 6.55 -10.41 -6.08
CA GLU A 44 7.90 -10.14 -5.64
C GLU A 44 8.22 -10.80 -4.30
N LEU A 45 7.29 -10.71 -3.34
CA LEU A 45 7.48 -11.28 -2.01
C LEU A 45 6.93 -12.70 -1.89
N LYS A 46 6.22 -13.18 -2.93
CA LYS A 46 5.64 -14.53 -2.95
C LYS A 46 4.69 -14.80 -1.78
N ILE A 47 3.94 -13.78 -1.38
CA ILE A 47 2.94 -13.91 -0.34
C ILE A 47 1.59 -14.23 -1.01
N HIS A 48 1.23 -15.51 -0.98
CA HIS A 48 0.00 -16.00 -1.60
C HIS A 48 -1.13 -16.07 -0.57
N ASP A 49 -1.49 -14.90 -0.05
CA ASP A 49 -2.51 -14.73 0.99
C ASP A 49 -3.66 -13.90 0.42
N THR A 50 -4.80 -14.54 0.21
CA THR A 50 -5.96 -13.93 -0.43
C THR A 50 -6.44 -12.69 0.30
N ASP A 51 -6.56 -12.73 1.62
CA ASP A 51 -7.03 -11.59 2.40
C ASP A 51 -6.08 -10.39 2.27
N LEU A 52 -4.78 -10.65 2.32
CA LEU A 52 -3.78 -9.58 2.18
C LEU A 52 -3.85 -8.96 0.78
N ILE A 53 -3.97 -9.77 -0.25
CA ILE A 53 -4.07 -9.29 -1.63
C ILE A 53 -5.35 -8.48 -1.84
N CYS A 54 -6.48 -8.96 -1.33
CA CYS A 54 -7.74 -8.22 -1.40
C CYS A 54 -7.63 -6.86 -0.69
N ALA A 55 -7.06 -6.85 0.50
CA ALA A 55 -6.87 -5.61 1.26
C ALA A 55 -5.97 -4.63 0.49
N ALA A 56 -4.91 -5.12 -0.14
CA ALA A 56 -4.03 -4.28 -0.97
C ALA A 56 -4.78 -3.65 -2.14
N LEU A 57 -5.62 -4.41 -2.82
CA LEU A 57 -6.42 -3.91 -3.95
C LEU A 57 -7.43 -2.86 -3.52
N LEU A 58 -7.94 -2.95 -2.29
CA LEU A 58 -9.01 -2.09 -1.78
C LEU A 58 -8.50 -0.87 -0.99
N HIS A 59 -7.22 -0.82 -0.65
CA HIS A 59 -6.71 0.10 0.38
C HIS A 59 -6.88 1.60 0.04
N ASP A 60 -6.86 1.97 -1.23
CA ASP A 60 -7.00 3.37 -1.66
C ASP A 60 -8.38 3.71 -2.21
N ALA A 61 -9.30 2.76 -2.17
CA ALA A 61 -10.65 2.96 -2.73
C ALA A 61 -11.63 3.31 -1.63
N GLN A 62 -12.55 4.25 -1.92
CA GLN A 62 -13.65 4.55 -1.00
C GLN A 62 -14.80 3.58 -1.28
N ILE A 63 -14.93 2.59 -0.43
CA ILE A 63 -15.91 1.51 -0.59
C ILE A 63 -16.82 1.52 0.64
N PRO A 64 -18.15 1.37 0.47
CA PRO A 64 -19.05 1.29 1.60
C PRO A 64 -18.68 0.17 2.57
N ASP A 65 -18.84 0.44 3.87
CA ASP A 65 -18.50 -0.52 4.92
C ASP A 65 -19.16 -1.89 4.72
N ASP A 66 -20.41 -1.90 4.31
CA ASP A 66 -21.12 -3.16 4.11
C ASP A 66 -20.46 -4.04 3.04
N ASP A 67 -19.97 -3.41 1.98
CA ASP A 67 -19.24 -4.12 0.92
C ASP A 67 -17.89 -4.64 1.43
N LEU A 68 -17.19 -3.83 2.24
CA LEU A 68 -15.91 -4.25 2.82
C LEU A 68 -16.07 -5.40 3.79
N LYS A 69 -17.13 -5.40 4.58
CA LYS A 69 -17.39 -6.48 5.55
C LYS A 69 -17.58 -7.84 4.89
N GLU A 70 -17.99 -7.87 3.64
CA GLU A 70 -18.15 -9.12 2.90
C GLU A 70 -16.83 -9.86 2.68
N PHE A 71 -15.69 -9.16 2.79
CA PHE A 71 -14.37 -9.77 2.67
C PHE A 71 -13.85 -10.36 3.98
N GLY A 72 -14.61 -10.23 5.06
CA GLY A 72 -14.27 -10.77 6.37
C GLY A 72 -13.62 -9.77 7.30
N GLU A 73 -13.54 -10.15 8.57
CA GLU A 73 -13.05 -9.25 9.64
C GLU A 73 -11.59 -8.86 9.44
N ARG A 74 -10.75 -9.76 8.99
CA ARG A 74 -9.33 -9.48 8.79
C ARG A 74 -9.11 -8.38 7.75
N VAL A 75 -9.78 -8.47 6.62
CA VAL A 75 -9.70 -7.45 5.55
C VAL A 75 -10.29 -6.14 6.05
N TYR A 76 -11.46 -6.20 6.65
CA TYR A 76 -12.16 -5.02 7.13
C TYR A 76 -11.33 -4.24 8.17
N SER A 77 -10.82 -4.94 9.19
CA SER A 77 -10.04 -4.28 10.25
C SER A 77 -8.72 -3.70 9.73
N THR A 78 -8.09 -4.37 8.76
CA THR A 78 -6.87 -3.86 8.13
C THR A 78 -7.14 -2.55 7.39
N LEU A 79 -8.22 -2.51 6.61
CA LEU A 79 -8.59 -1.31 5.84
C LEU A 79 -9.02 -0.16 6.76
N ARG A 80 -9.72 -0.45 7.85
CA ARG A 80 -10.09 0.57 8.83
C ARG A 80 -8.87 1.16 9.52
N ALA A 81 -7.88 0.33 9.85
CA ALA A 81 -6.63 0.80 10.43
C ALA A 81 -5.88 1.73 9.49
N ILE A 82 -5.81 1.39 8.21
CA ILE A 82 -5.16 2.23 7.19
C ILE A 82 -5.89 3.58 7.05
N ASP A 83 -7.21 3.58 7.00
CA ASP A 83 -8.00 4.81 6.93
C ASP A 83 -7.77 5.70 8.15
N SER A 84 -7.70 5.11 9.33
CA SER A 84 -7.44 5.85 10.56
C SER A 84 -6.10 6.58 10.49
N TRP A 85 -5.09 5.95 9.90
CA TRP A 85 -3.77 6.55 9.78
C TRP A 85 -3.70 7.68 8.76
N ALA A 86 -4.52 7.65 7.74
CA ALA A 86 -4.57 8.72 6.75
C ALA A 86 -4.88 10.07 7.39
N LYS A 87 -5.39 10.08 8.61
CA LYS A 87 -5.74 11.27 9.38
C LYS A 87 -4.60 11.76 10.29
N GLU A 88 -3.55 10.97 10.46
CA GLU A 88 -2.39 11.35 11.27
C GLU A 88 -1.59 12.45 10.56
N LYS A 89 -1.13 13.43 11.33
CA LYS A 89 -0.52 14.62 10.77
C LYS A 89 0.99 14.74 11.00
N ALA A 90 1.50 14.16 12.07
CA ALA A 90 2.92 14.25 12.42
C ALA A 90 3.63 12.96 12.02
N SER A 91 4.71 13.08 11.25
CA SER A 91 5.47 11.93 10.75
C SER A 91 5.93 10.99 11.85
N GLU A 92 6.43 11.53 12.97
CA GLU A 92 6.89 10.69 14.07
C GLU A 92 5.76 9.86 14.69
N GLU A 93 4.61 10.47 14.94
CA GLU A 93 3.44 9.79 15.49
C GLU A 93 2.90 8.73 14.51
N TYR A 94 2.85 9.10 13.24
CA TYR A 94 2.40 8.20 12.18
C TYR A 94 3.26 6.94 12.14
N PHE A 95 4.58 7.09 12.12
CA PHE A 95 5.46 5.93 12.03
C PHE A 95 5.56 5.15 13.33
N ALA A 96 5.40 5.81 14.48
CA ALA A 96 5.31 5.12 15.76
C ALA A 96 4.07 4.20 15.79
N SER A 97 2.94 4.69 15.30
CA SER A 97 1.70 3.90 15.20
C SER A 97 1.87 2.74 14.20
N MET A 98 2.55 2.98 13.09
CA MET A 98 2.83 1.96 12.08
C MET A 98 3.67 0.82 12.65
N THR A 99 4.64 1.13 13.49
CA THR A 99 5.48 0.13 14.16
C THR A 99 4.65 -0.85 15.00
N LYS A 100 3.56 -0.37 15.58
CA LYS A 100 2.69 -1.17 16.45
C LYS A 100 1.53 -1.85 15.72
N ALA A 101 1.38 -1.58 14.44
CA ALA A 101 0.25 -2.08 13.66
C ALA A 101 0.36 -3.57 13.34
N SER A 102 -0.74 -4.15 12.87
CA SER A 102 -0.75 -5.53 12.42
C SER A 102 0.24 -5.74 11.29
N LYS A 103 0.71 -6.97 11.14
CA LYS A 103 1.63 -7.32 10.06
C LYS A 103 1.01 -7.06 8.70
N ASP A 104 -0.28 -7.35 8.54
CA ASP A 104 -1.01 -7.09 7.28
C ASP A 104 -0.96 -5.62 6.91
N THR A 105 -1.26 -4.75 7.86
CA THR A 105 -1.25 -3.31 7.63
C THR A 105 0.16 -2.82 7.26
N ARG A 106 1.18 -3.32 7.97
CA ARG A 106 2.57 -2.97 7.67
C ARG A 106 2.98 -3.41 6.26
N TYR A 107 2.62 -4.62 5.85
CA TYR A 107 2.91 -5.10 4.49
C TYR A 107 2.32 -4.18 3.42
N ILE A 108 1.07 -3.80 3.56
CA ILE A 108 0.41 -2.94 2.58
C ILE A 108 1.08 -1.56 2.53
N LYS A 109 1.31 -0.95 3.69
CA LYS A 109 1.92 0.38 3.75
C LYS A 109 3.37 0.38 3.26
N LEU A 110 4.11 -0.67 3.53
CA LEU A 110 5.49 -0.81 3.05
C LEU A 110 5.54 -1.05 1.55
N ALA A 111 4.66 -1.89 1.02
CA ALA A 111 4.57 -2.11 -0.43
C ALA A 111 4.13 -0.85 -1.16
N GLU A 112 3.21 -0.10 -0.56
CA GLU A 112 2.79 1.21 -1.08
C GLU A 112 3.98 2.17 -1.15
N ARG A 113 4.79 2.23 -0.09
CA ARG A 113 5.98 3.08 -0.05
C ARG A 113 6.97 2.68 -1.15
N LEU A 114 7.17 1.39 -1.35
CA LEU A 114 8.06 0.89 -2.40
C LEU A 114 7.58 1.32 -3.79
N ASP A 115 6.29 1.19 -4.05
CA ASP A 115 5.72 1.64 -5.33
C ASP A 115 5.88 3.14 -5.52
N ASP A 116 5.64 3.92 -4.47
CA ASP A 116 5.80 5.38 -4.52
C ASP A 116 7.24 5.78 -4.86
N ILE A 117 8.23 5.14 -4.22
CA ILE A 117 9.64 5.42 -4.48
C ILE A 117 10.00 5.08 -5.92
N ARG A 118 9.58 3.93 -6.41
CA ARG A 118 9.82 3.50 -7.78
C ARG A 118 9.19 4.47 -8.80
N SER A 119 8.05 5.04 -8.43
CA SER A 119 7.33 6.00 -9.28
C SER A 119 7.97 7.38 -9.29
N MET A 120 8.84 7.68 -8.34
CA MET A 120 9.55 8.96 -8.26
C MET A 120 10.79 9.02 -9.17
N LYS A 121 11.22 7.90 -9.69
CA LYS A 121 12.40 7.86 -10.56
C LYS A 121 12.18 8.75 -11.78
N GLY A 122 13.10 9.68 -12.01
CA GLY A 122 12.99 10.62 -13.11
C GLY A 122 12.16 11.86 -12.83
N GLN A 123 11.63 12.01 -11.62
CA GLN A 123 10.87 13.21 -11.25
C GLN A 123 11.78 14.43 -11.10
N SER A 124 11.26 15.59 -11.46
CA SER A 124 12.01 16.85 -11.45
C SER A 124 11.99 17.63 -10.13
N PHE A 125 11.17 17.22 -9.18
CA PHE A 125 11.02 17.89 -7.88
C PHE A 125 12.04 17.36 -6.86
N LYS A 126 13.28 17.77 -7.01
CA LYS A 126 14.40 17.23 -6.21
C LYS A 126 14.25 17.39 -4.70
N ASP A 127 13.76 18.54 -4.25
CA ASP A 127 13.60 18.79 -2.80
C ASP A 127 12.56 17.84 -2.19
N LYS A 128 11.46 17.63 -2.87
CA LYS A 128 10.40 16.73 -2.43
C LYS A 128 10.90 15.27 -2.41
N VAL A 129 11.63 14.88 -3.45
CA VAL A 129 12.21 13.54 -3.55
C VAL A 129 13.23 13.33 -2.42
N THR A 130 14.09 14.30 -2.17
CA THR A 130 15.11 14.24 -1.11
C THR A 130 14.45 14.05 0.27
N ARG A 131 13.44 14.83 0.59
CA ARG A 131 12.71 14.72 1.87
C ARG A 131 12.04 13.37 2.02
N TYR A 132 11.41 12.88 0.96
CA TYR A 132 10.76 11.58 0.96
C TYR A 132 11.76 10.45 1.16
N LYS A 133 12.91 10.55 0.51
CA LYS A 133 14.01 9.60 0.66
C LYS A 133 14.54 9.57 2.09
N GLU A 134 14.79 10.74 2.67
CA GLU A 134 15.26 10.86 4.05
C GLU A 134 14.24 10.29 5.05
N GLU A 135 12.97 10.62 4.88
CA GLU A 135 11.89 10.08 5.70
C GLU A 135 11.83 8.56 5.61
N THR A 136 11.95 8.03 4.40
CA THR A 136 11.91 6.58 4.19
C THR A 136 13.09 5.89 4.87
N GLN A 137 14.29 6.43 4.73
CA GLN A 137 15.48 5.88 5.38
C GLN A 137 15.38 5.92 6.91
N LYS A 138 14.86 7.00 7.46
CA LYS A 138 14.81 7.20 8.89
C LYS A 138 13.70 6.38 9.57
N TYR A 139 12.51 6.36 9.00
CA TYR A 139 11.34 5.78 9.64
C TYR A 139 10.86 4.47 9.02
N VAL A 140 10.88 4.37 7.71
CA VAL A 140 10.24 3.25 7.00
C VAL A 140 11.13 2.02 6.93
N VAL A 141 12.40 2.20 6.60
CA VAL A 141 13.34 1.06 6.49
C VAL A 141 13.44 0.27 7.79
N PRO A 142 13.52 0.91 8.98
CA PRO A 142 13.51 0.14 10.24
C PRO A 142 12.25 -0.70 10.43
N ILE A 143 11.09 -0.18 10.04
CA ILE A 143 9.83 -0.92 10.11
C ILE A 143 9.86 -2.11 9.13
N ALA A 144 10.40 -1.90 7.94
CA ALA A 144 10.53 -2.95 6.95
C ALA A 144 11.44 -4.07 7.44
N ILE A 145 12.57 -3.73 8.06
CA ILE A 145 13.50 -4.71 8.65
C ILE A 145 12.78 -5.56 9.71
N ALA A 146 11.93 -4.95 10.51
CA ALA A 146 11.16 -5.64 11.54
C ALA A 146 10.01 -6.48 10.96
N THR A 147 9.64 -6.27 9.69
CA THR A 147 8.48 -6.92 9.07
C THR A 147 8.88 -8.02 8.09
N ASP A 148 9.81 -7.72 7.18
CA ASP A 148 10.18 -8.64 6.10
C ASP A 148 11.50 -8.20 5.47
N ASP A 149 12.53 -9.05 5.56
CA ASP A 149 13.86 -8.75 5.07
C ASP A 149 13.90 -8.51 3.56
N LYS A 150 13.12 -9.25 2.78
CA LYS A 150 13.06 -9.07 1.33
C LYS A 150 12.52 -7.70 0.98
N LEU A 151 11.46 -7.28 1.67
CA LEU A 151 10.85 -5.98 1.44
C LEU A 151 11.80 -4.86 1.85
N ALA A 152 12.51 -5.02 2.97
CA ALA A 152 13.52 -4.07 3.42
C ALA A 152 14.63 -3.92 2.38
N PHE A 153 15.10 -5.03 1.82
CA PHE A 153 16.11 -5.02 0.77
C PHE A 153 15.63 -4.28 -0.48
N LYS A 154 14.41 -4.57 -0.92
CA LYS A 154 13.84 -3.92 -2.11
C LYS A 154 13.67 -2.42 -1.90
N LEU A 155 13.28 -2.00 -0.72
CA LEU A 155 13.19 -0.56 -0.37
C LEU A 155 14.57 0.09 -0.44
N SER A 156 15.58 -0.57 0.11
CA SER A 156 16.97 -0.05 0.09
C SER A 156 17.50 0.09 -1.33
N VAL A 157 17.23 -0.91 -2.19
CA VAL A 157 17.62 -0.85 -3.61
C VAL A 157 16.92 0.30 -4.32
N ALA A 158 15.62 0.45 -4.10
CA ALA A 158 14.83 1.52 -4.73
C ALA A 158 15.33 2.90 -4.31
N LEU A 159 15.68 3.07 -3.03
CA LEU A 159 16.26 4.33 -2.52
C LEU A 159 17.62 4.62 -3.16
N TYR A 160 18.45 3.59 -3.31
CA TYR A 160 19.75 3.73 -3.96
C TYR A 160 19.60 4.18 -5.41
N GLU A 161 18.62 3.64 -6.13
CA GLU A 161 18.36 4.01 -7.52
C GLU A 161 17.75 5.40 -7.68
N LEU A 162 17.22 5.96 -6.60
CA LEU A 162 16.58 7.28 -6.59
C LEU A 162 17.65 8.35 -6.39
N LYS A 163 18.13 8.92 -7.47
CA LYS A 163 19.22 9.91 -7.46
C LYS A 163 18.72 11.32 -7.66
#